data_cfcb2f75c09608de93de9385ee4154d8
#
_entry.id   cfcb2f75c09608de93de9385ee4154d8
#
_cell.length_a   1.000
_cell.length_b   1.000
_cell.length_c   1.000
_cell.angle_alpha   90.00
_cell.angle_beta   90.00
_cell.angle_gamma   90.00
#
_symmetry.space_group_name_H-M   'P 1'
#
loop_
_entity.id
_entity.type
_entity.pdbx_description
1 polymer ?
#
loop_
_entity_poly.entity_id
_entity_poly.type
_entity_poly.pdbx_seq_one_letter_code
_entity_poly.pdbx_strand_id
1 'polypeptide(L)'
;KYLQQCTMAMLSAFLLLLSGCGSAAPTEELPETPVAMVQGKDFCLRGSDGSYTPTFLNGVNIGASKPGYFPGEFGITEDDYLRWFQQISDMHVQVIRVYVGQMPAFYDALEKFNRRAEQPLYLMQGLYMNEDAIAQYNDAFAADSGIQESFYADICKTVDMIHGNAEIEKQPGNAGGVYKADVSQWTVGWILGVEWSADFVQGTNDAHADQKSFAGDYVQTVDASPFEVFLAGAAEEAISYEMSQYQQQRPVALSNWCTTDPLTHPNEPDKMEDA
;
A
#
# COMPACT_ATOMS: atom_id res chain seq x y z
N LYS A 1 3.25 -66.93 -60.17
CA LYS A 1 2.21 -67.89 -59.69
C LYS A 1 2.04 -67.68 -58.20
N TYR A 2 0.97 -67.07 -57.84
CA TYR A 2 -0.01 -67.46 -56.86
C TYR A 2 0.53 -67.66 -55.42
N LEU A 3 -0.01 -67.25 -54.41
CA LEU A 3 -1.36 -66.87 -53.93
C LEU A 3 -1.13 -66.25 -52.57
N GLN A 4 -1.72 -65.19 -52.27
CA GLN A 4 -2.89 -65.14 -51.35
C GLN A 4 -2.86 -66.19 -50.24
N GLN A 5 -2.65 -65.73 -49.04
CA GLN A 5 -3.63 -66.00 -47.98
C GLN A 5 -3.24 -65.33 -46.70
N CYS A 6 -4.11 -64.55 -46.35
CA CYS A 6 -4.81 -64.51 -45.07
C CYS A 6 -3.97 -64.16 -43.84
N THR A 7 -3.97 -62.95 -43.67
CA THR A 7 -4.28 -62.25 -42.44
C THR A 7 -4.95 -63.08 -41.36
N MET A 8 -4.21 -63.26 -40.31
CA MET A 8 -4.82 -63.36 -39.00
C MET A 8 -4.18 -62.26 -38.14
N ALA A 9 -5.00 -61.29 -37.90
CA ALA A 9 -4.70 -60.17 -37.04
C ALA A 9 -4.52 -60.70 -35.61
N MET A 10 -3.29 -60.70 -35.15
CA MET A 10 -3.04 -60.70 -33.69
C MET A 10 -3.13 -59.24 -33.22
N LEU A 11 -4.23 -58.99 -32.62
CA LEU A 11 -4.47 -57.74 -31.85
C LEU A 11 -3.65 -57.83 -30.57
N SER A 12 -2.38 -57.48 -30.65
CA SER A 12 -1.58 -57.22 -29.47
C SER A 12 -2.04 -55.87 -28.92
N ALA A 13 -2.90 -55.97 -27.93
CA ALA A 13 -3.27 -54.83 -27.10
C ALA A 13 -2.01 -54.34 -26.37
N PHE A 14 -1.34 -53.35 -26.96
CA PHE A 14 -0.32 -52.54 -26.27
C PHE A 14 -1.08 -51.58 -25.38
N LEU A 15 -1.29 -51.99 -24.12
CA LEU A 15 -1.74 -51.08 -23.06
C LEU A 15 -0.61 -50.09 -22.82
N LEU A 16 -0.63 -48.97 -23.54
CA LEU A 16 0.11 -47.78 -23.20
C LEU A 16 -0.54 -47.24 -21.92
N LEU A 17 0.05 -47.56 -20.79
CA LEU A 17 -0.11 -46.84 -19.56
C LEU A 17 0.46 -45.44 -19.80
N LEU A 18 -0.33 -44.56 -20.33
CA LEU A 18 -0.14 -43.13 -20.25
C LEU A 18 -0.31 -42.77 -18.78
N SER A 19 0.80 -42.85 -18.04
CA SER A 19 0.97 -42.10 -16.80
C SER A 19 0.97 -40.61 -17.20
N GLY A 20 -0.22 -40.08 -17.32
CA GLY A 20 -0.42 -38.67 -17.39
C GLY A 20 0.01 -38.07 -16.05
N CYS A 21 1.26 -37.59 -15.97
CA CYS A 21 1.55 -36.49 -15.06
C CYS A 21 0.67 -35.34 -15.51
N GLY A 22 -0.54 -35.30 -15.01
CA GLY A 22 -1.33 -34.10 -15.00
C GLY A 22 -0.54 -33.08 -14.16
N SER A 23 0.23 -32.20 -14.82
CA SER A 23 0.51 -30.91 -14.24
C SER A 23 -0.85 -30.33 -13.95
N ALA A 24 -1.25 -30.33 -12.68
CA ALA A 24 -2.32 -29.47 -12.25
C ALA A 24 -1.89 -28.09 -12.74
N ALA A 25 -2.72 -27.46 -13.58
CA ALA A 25 -2.57 -26.06 -13.85
C ALA A 25 -2.44 -25.35 -12.49
N PRO A 26 -1.54 -24.41 -12.31
CA PRO A 26 -1.50 -23.65 -11.08
C PRO A 26 -2.94 -23.17 -10.85
N THR A 27 -3.54 -23.58 -9.76
CA THR A 27 -4.79 -23.00 -9.28
C THR A 27 -4.43 -21.54 -9.08
N GLU A 28 -4.94 -20.68 -9.93
CA GLU A 28 -4.88 -19.24 -9.76
C GLU A 28 -5.60 -19.00 -8.44
N GLU A 29 -4.83 -18.80 -7.37
CA GLU A 29 -5.39 -18.46 -6.07
C GLU A 29 -6.06 -17.11 -6.28
N LEU A 30 -7.38 -17.07 -6.08
CA LEU A 30 -8.12 -15.82 -6.15
C LEU A 30 -7.58 -14.89 -5.05
N PRO A 31 -7.39 -13.60 -5.35
CA PRO A 31 -6.91 -12.65 -4.36
C PRO A 31 -7.81 -12.69 -3.12
N GLU A 32 -7.20 -12.57 -1.96
CA GLU A 32 -7.95 -12.48 -0.71
C GLU A 32 -8.95 -11.32 -0.80
N THR A 33 -10.14 -11.55 -0.29
CA THR A 33 -11.19 -10.53 -0.33
C THR A 33 -10.78 -9.34 0.56
N PRO A 34 -10.70 -8.12 0.03
CA PRO A 34 -10.22 -6.96 0.78
C PRO A 34 -10.98 -6.73 2.09
N VAL A 35 -10.30 -6.20 3.11
CA VAL A 35 -10.93 -5.78 4.38
C VAL A 35 -11.80 -4.55 4.18
N ALA A 36 -11.43 -3.69 3.26
CA ALA A 36 -12.14 -2.47 2.92
C ALA A 36 -12.13 -2.23 1.41
N MET A 37 -13.12 -1.51 0.92
CA MET A 37 -13.20 -1.09 -0.47
C MET A 37 -13.93 0.25 -0.60
N VAL A 38 -13.79 0.89 -1.76
CA VAL A 38 -14.57 2.07 -2.12
C VAL A 38 -15.66 1.67 -3.10
N GLN A 39 -16.91 2.03 -2.80
CA GLN A 39 -18.06 1.84 -3.68
C GLN A 39 -18.70 3.20 -3.98
N GLY A 40 -18.45 3.72 -5.17
CA GLY A 40 -18.88 5.07 -5.51
C GLY A 40 -18.19 6.12 -4.63
N LYS A 41 -18.94 6.74 -3.72
CA LYS A 41 -18.42 7.73 -2.75
C LYS A 41 -18.28 7.17 -1.34
N ASP A 42 -18.67 5.93 -1.12
CA ASP A 42 -18.72 5.32 0.20
C ASP A 42 -17.47 4.48 0.45
N PHE A 43 -16.87 4.69 1.62
CA PHE A 43 -15.87 3.78 2.16
C PHE A 43 -16.59 2.64 2.86
N CYS A 44 -16.33 1.42 2.45
CA CYS A 44 -17.04 0.23 2.93
C CYS A 44 -16.08 -0.71 3.64
N LEU A 45 -16.50 -1.21 4.81
CA LEU A 45 -15.83 -2.30 5.50
C LEU A 45 -16.51 -3.62 5.23
N ARG A 46 -15.72 -4.68 5.18
CA ARG A 46 -16.20 -6.05 5.05
C ARG A 46 -16.71 -6.56 6.40
N GLY A 47 -17.95 -6.98 6.43
CA GLY A 47 -18.57 -7.67 7.56
C GLY A 47 -18.14 -9.13 7.69
N SER A 48 -18.45 -9.75 8.82
CA SER A 48 -18.16 -11.18 9.07
C SER A 48 -18.94 -12.12 8.13
N ASP A 49 -20.02 -11.65 7.54
CA ASP A 49 -20.80 -12.35 6.53
C ASP A 49 -20.25 -12.19 5.10
N GLY A 50 -19.15 -11.44 4.95
CA GLY A 50 -18.50 -11.14 3.67
C GLY A 50 -19.13 -9.98 2.90
N SER A 51 -20.20 -9.38 3.38
CA SER A 51 -20.81 -8.21 2.77
C SER A 51 -20.02 -6.93 3.07
N TYR A 52 -20.10 -5.96 2.15
CA TYR A 52 -19.48 -4.65 2.34
C TYR A 52 -20.56 -3.63 2.73
N THR A 53 -20.30 -2.92 3.82
CA THR A 53 -21.23 -1.92 4.35
C THR A 53 -20.57 -0.55 4.40
N PRO A 54 -21.22 0.51 3.86
CA PRO A 54 -20.77 1.88 4.03
C PRO A 54 -20.53 2.19 5.51
N THR A 55 -19.34 2.64 5.83
CA THR A 55 -18.91 2.82 7.21
C THR A 55 -18.21 4.17 7.37
N PHE A 56 -18.71 4.96 8.32
CA PHE A 56 -18.01 6.17 8.77
C PHE A 56 -17.04 5.77 9.88
N LEU A 57 -15.77 6.10 9.69
CA LEU A 57 -14.70 5.77 10.65
C LEU A 57 -14.27 7.04 11.40
N ASN A 58 -14.37 7.00 12.73
CA ASN A 58 -13.68 7.97 13.59
C ASN A 58 -12.22 7.54 13.75
N GLY A 59 -11.30 8.47 13.50
CA GLY A 59 -9.87 8.18 13.51
C GLY A 59 -9.04 9.12 14.36
N VAL A 60 -7.84 8.67 14.69
CA VAL A 60 -6.81 9.45 15.38
C VAL A 60 -5.45 9.21 14.74
N ASN A 61 -4.65 10.28 14.63
CA ASN A 61 -3.27 10.17 14.18
C ASN A 61 -2.35 9.80 15.34
N ILE A 62 -1.42 8.88 15.11
CA ILE A 62 -0.33 8.57 16.03
C ILE A 62 0.99 8.92 15.33
N GLY A 63 1.79 9.78 15.97
CA GLY A 63 3.13 10.12 15.51
C GLY A 63 4.18 9.08 15.91
N ALA A 64 5.41 9.30 15.46
CA ALA A 64 6.55 8.41 15.71
C ALA A 64 7.34 8.77 16.99
N SER A 65 6.84 9.68 17.83
CA SER A 65 7.54 10.18 19.02
C SER A 65 6.60 10.32 20.22
N LYS A 66 7.19 10.42 21.41
CA LYS A 66 6.52 10.76 22.66
C LYS A 66 7.30 11.82 23.41
N PRO A 67 6.71 12.52 24.40
CA PRO A 67 7.41 13.53 25.20
C PRO A 67 8.75 13.01 25.77
N GLY A 68 9.81 13.80 25.57
CA GLY A 68 11.17 13.46 25.99
C GLY A 68 12.03 12.81 24.91
N TYR A 69 11.48 12.57 23.70
CA TYR A 69 12.19 12.01 22.56
C TYR A 69 11.92 12.80 21.30
N PHE A 70 12.90 12.89 20.40
CA PHE A 70 12.68 13.37 19.04
C PHE A 70 12.10 12.27 18.16
N PRO A 71 11.39 12.59 17.05
CA PRO A 71 10.78 11.59 16.16
C PRO A 71 11.73 10.49 15.70
N GLY A 72 12.95 10.84 15.30
CA GLY A 72 13.96 9.87 14.83
C GLY A 72 14.61 9.02 15.92
N GLU A 73 14.31 9.25 17.21
CA GLU A 73 14.84 8.46 18.34
C GLU A 73 13.96 7.23 18.65
N PHE A 74 12.74 7.18 18.10
CA PHE A 74 11.81 6.04 18.25
C PHE A 74 11.67 5.55 19.71
N GLY A 75 11.49 6.48 20.66
CA GLY A 75 11.43 6.18 22.10
C GLY A 75 10.14 5.51 22.56
N ILE A 76 9.17 5.24 21.68
CA ILE A 76 7.89 4.62 22.03
C ILE A 76 8.09 3.10 22.18
N THR A 77 7.60 2.55 23.29
CA THR A 77 7.68 1.11 23.58
C THR A 77 6.37 0.40 23.22
N GLU A 78 6.39 -0.93 23.15
CA GLU A 78 5.18 -1.75 22.95
C GLU A 78 4.15 -1.48 24.06
N ASP A 79 4.58 -1.32 25.32
CA ASP A 79 3.67 -1.03 26.44
C ASP A 79 3.03 0.36 26.32
N ASP A 80 3.76 1.35 25.77
CA ASP A 80 3.18 2.66 25.46
C ASP A 80 2.08 2.54 24.42
N TYR A 81 2.33 1.81 23.33
CA TYR A 81 1.34 1.57 22.29
C TYR A 81 0.12 0.82 22.81
N LEU A 82 0.30 -0.24 23.57
CA LEU A 82 -0.80 -1.01 24.17
C LEU A 82 -1.68 -0.13 25.07
N ARG A 83 -1.07 0.72 25.87
CA ARG A 83 -1.80 1.69 26.72
C ARG A 83 -2.58 2.70 25.87
N TRP A 84 -1.98 3.23 24.81
CA TRP A 84 -2.64 4.18 23.93
C TRP A 84 -3.75 3.53 23.12
N PHE A 85 -3.55 2.32 22.62
CA PHE A 85 -4.60 1.60 21.91
C PHE A 85 -5.82 1.33 22.79
N GLN A 86 -5.61 1.03 24.07
CA GLN A 86 -6.70 0.91 25.03
C GLN A 86 -7.43 2.25 25.20
N GLN A 87 -6.70 3.36 25.39
CA GLN A 87 -7.31 4.69 25.52
C GLN A 87 -8.08 5.11 24.26
N ILE A 88 -7.53 4.81 23.08
CA ILE A 88 -8.16 5.08 21.78
C ILE A 88 -9.45 4.27 21.63
N SER A 89 -9.43 3.00 22.00
CA SER A 89 -10.60 2.12 21.99
C SER A 89 -11.67 2.60 22.98
N ASP A 90 -11.26 3.02 24.19
CA ASP A 90 -12.17 3.56 25.22
C ASP A 90 -12.88 4.86 24.75
N MET A 91 -12.28 5.61 23.83
CA MET A 91 -12.89 6.76 23.16
C MET A 91 -13.82 6.38 22.01
N HIS A 92 -14.03 5.09 21.75
CA HIS A 92 -14.79 4.57 20.60
C HIS A 92 -14.24 5.00 19.23
N VAL A 93 -12.93 5.19 19.14
CA VAL A 93 -12.21 5.43 17.90
C VAL A 93 -11.98 4.08 17.21
N GLN A 94 -12.18 4.03 15.90
CA GLN A 94 -12.12 2.79 15.13
C GLN A 94 -10.86 2.66 14.30
N VAL A 95 -10.22 3.78 13.92
CA VAL A 95 -9.06 3.76 13.03
C VAL A 95 -7.90 4.61 13.54
N ILE A 96 -6.72 4.07 13.40
CA ILE A 96 -5.46 4.77 13.65
C ILE A 96 -4.84 5.10 12.29
N ARG A 97 -4.39 6.34 12.12
CA ARG A 97 -3.53 6.72 11.01
C ARG A 97 -2.10 6.92 11.51
N VAL A 98 -1.13 6.35 10.80
CA VAL A 98 0.29 6.66 10.93
C VAL A 98 0.82 7.20 9.61
N TYR A 99 1.75 8.18 9.69
CA TYR A 99 2.27 8.87 8.50
C TYR A 99 3.36 8.08 7.80
N VAL A 100 4.17 7.38 8.57
CA VAL A 100 5.37 6.67 8.12
C VAL A 100 5.35 5.23 8.63
N GLY A 101 6.20 4.36 8.08
CA GLY A 101 6.47 3.06 8.68
C GLY A 101 6.92 3.22 10.13
N GLN A 102 6.31 2.45 11.03
CA GLN A 102 6.60 2.48 12.46
C GLN A 102 7.64 1.42 12.84
N MET A 103 8.19 1.53 14.05
CA MET A 103 9.04 0.47 14.60
C MET A 103 8.24 -0.84 14.76
N PRO A 104 8.90 -2.03 14.74
CA PRO A 104 8.22 -3.32 14.94
C PRO A 104 7.30 -3.34 16.16
N ALA A 105 7.67 -2.67 17.25
CA ALA A 105 6.87 -2.60 18.47
C ALA A 105 5.45 -2.04 18.27
N PHE A 106 5.23 -1.18 17.26
CA PHE A 106 3.90 -0.68 16.92
C PHE A 106 3.02 -1.80 16.36
N TYR A 107 3.52 -2.54 15.40
CA TYR A 107 2.78 -3.62 14.72
C TYR A 107 2.56 -4.80 15.67
N ASP A 108 3.57 -5.15 16.49
CA ASP A 108 3.46 -6.16 17.53
C ASP A 108 2.36 -5.80 18.54
N ALA A 109 2.33 -4.54 18.99
CA ALA A 109 1.30 -4.04 19.89
C ALA A 109 -0.09 -4.05 19.25
N LEU A 110 -0.22 -3.64 17.97
CA LEU A 110 -1.50 -3.60 17.27
C LEU A 110 -2.07 -5.01 17.07
N GLU A 111 -1.25 -5.96 16.64
CA GLU A 111 -1.65 -7.36 16.53
C GLU A 111 -2.10 -7.92 17.89
N LYS A 112 -1.30 -7.71 18.93
CA LYS A 112 -1.57 -8.19 20.29
C LYS A 112 -2.84 -7.58 20.90
N PHE A 113 -3.08 -6.29 20.63
CA PHE A 113 -4.31 -5.61 21.04
C PHE A 113 -5.52 -6.18 20.30
N ASN A 114 -5.49 -6.19 18.97
CA ASN A 114 -6.62 -6.57 18.13
C ASN A 114 -7.04 -8.03 18.29
N ARG A 115 -6.09 -8.93 18.58
CA ARG A 115 -6.42 -10.34 18.87
C ARG A 115 -7.25 -10.54 20.15
N ARG A 116 -7.37 -9.53 21.01
CA ARG A 116 -8.10 -9.57 22.30
C ARG A 116 -9.27 -8.64 22.35
N ALA A 117 -9.30 -7.65 21.47
CA ALA A 117 -10.33 -6.62 21.44
C ALA A 117 -11.63 -7.16 20.86
N GLU A 118 -12.77 -6.77 21.42
CA GLU A 118 -14.10 -7.04 20.84
C GLU A 118 -14.29 -6.27 19.53
N GLN A 119 -13.73 -5.06 19.46
CA GLN A 119 -13.70 -4.21 18.28
C GLN A 119 -12.23 -3.93 17.94
N PRO A 120 -11.72 -4.37 16.79
CA PRO A 120 -10.35 -4.10 16.41
C PRO A 120 -10.16 -2.63 16.09
N LEU A 121 -8.95 -2.13 16.31
CA LEU A 121 -8.48 -0.87 15.76
C LEU A 121 -7.96 -1.10 14.35
N TYR A 122 -8.58 -0.46 13.38
CA TYR A 122 -8.11 -0.48 12.00
C TYR A 122 -6.90 0.43 11.82
N LEU A 123 -6.12 0.17 10.79
CA LEU A 123 -4.94 0.94 10.43
C LEU A 123 -5.12 1.58 9.05
N MET A 124 -4.88 2.88 8.95
CA MET A 124 -4.55 3.57 7.71
C MET A 124 -3.05 3.87 7.72
N GLN A 125 -2.30 3.15 6.89
CA GLN A 125 -0.86 3.23 6.85
C GLN A 125 -0.40 4.25 5.81
N GLY A 126 0.43 5.20 6.24
CA GLY A 126 1.07 6.16 5.33
C GLY A 126 2.19 5.53 4.52
N LEU A 127 2.24 5.87 3.26
CA LEU A 127 3.33 5.61 2.32
C LEU A 127 4.07 6.94 2.10
N TYR A 128 5.10 7.14 2.91
CA TYR A 128 5.76 8.43 3.06
C TYR A 128 6.91 8.60 2.07
N MET A 129 7.02 9.78 1.50
CA MET A 129 8.15 10.15 0.67
C MET A 129 9.14 11.02 1.45
N ASN A 130 10.44 10.82 1.21
CA ASN A 130 11.49 11.57 1.87
C ASN A 130 11.45 13.05 1.46
N GLU A 131 11.16 13.94 2.42
CA GLU A 131 11.05 15.38 2.19
C GLU A 131 12.39 16.06 1.86
N ASP A 132 13.52 15.53 2.30
CA ASP A 132 14.83 16.06 1.90
C ASP A 132 15.07 15.90 0.39
N ALA A 133 14.60 14.77 -0.18
CA ALA A 133 14.66 14.55 -1.62
C ALA A 133 13.71 15.50 -2.38
N ILE A 134 12.50 15.74 -1.86
CA ILE A 134 11.55 16.72 -2.40
C ILE A 134 12.17 18.10 -2.45
N ALA A 135 12.75 18.56 -1.34
CA ALA A 135 13.38 19.88 -1.24
C ALA A 135 14.62 20.02 -2.13
N GLN A 136 15.32 18.93 -2.40
CA GLN A 136 16.55 18.96 -3.21
C GLN A 136 16.26 19.08 -4.71
N TYR A 137 15.24 18.39 -5.23
CA TYR A 137 15.10 18.23 -6.68
C TYR A 137 13.97 19.07 -7.30
N ASN A 138 12.93 19.44 -6.56
CA ASN A 138 11.75 20.17 -7.07
C ASN A 138 11.15 19.56 -8.35
N ASP A 139 11.33 18.28 -8.58
CA ASP A 139 10.88 17.56 -9.77
C ASP A 139 10.84 16.05 -9.46
N ALA A 140 9.66 15.46 -9.53
CA ALA A 140 9.42 14.06 -9.21
C ALA A 140 10.05 13.07 -10.21
N PHE A 141 10.36 13.54 -11.42
CA PHE A 141 10.99 12.77 -12.50
C PHE A 141 12.42 13.25 -12.79
N ALA A 142 13.04 13.99 -11.86
CA ALA A 142 14.40 14.51 -12.06
C ALA A 142 15.37 13.39 -12.47
N ALA A 143 16.02 13.58 -13.62
CA ALA A 143 16.94 12.58 -14.17
C ALA A 143 18.09 12.30 -13.20
N ASP A 144 18.48 11.02 -13.09
CA ASP A 144 19.58 10.55 -12.25
C ASP A 144 19.45 10.88 -10.74
N SER A 145 18.27 11.32 -10.30
CA SER A 145 18.00 11.62 -8.88
C SER A 145 17.75 10.39 -8.03
N GLY A 146 17.19 9.33 -8.64
CA GLY A 146 16.72 8.14 -7.93
C GLY A 146 15.53 8.39 -7.00
N ILE A 147 14.87 9.55 -7.11
CA ILE A 147 13.79 9.95 -6.19
C ILE A 147 12.58 9.03 -6.31
N GLN A 148 12.18 8.68 -7.52
CA GLN A 148 11.05 7.81 -7.78
C GLN A 148 11.34 6.37 -7.35
N GLU A 149 12.51 5.85 -7.72
CA GLU A 149 12.95 4.50 -7.34
C GLU A 149 13.08 4.34 -5.83
N SER A 150 13.58 5.38 -5.14
CA SER A 150 13.67 5.38 -3.68
C SER A 150 12.28 5.36 -3.05
N PHE A 151 11.36 6.16 -3.56
CA PHE A 151 9.98 6.18 -3.06
C PHE A 151 9.27 4.84 -3.28
N TYR A 152 9.41 4.23 -4.44
CA TYR A 152 8.85 2.91 -4.74
C TYR A 152 9.44 1.82 -3.83
N ALA A 153 10.74 1.86 -3.58
CA ALA A 153 11.38 0.95 -2.63
C ALA A 153 10.83 1.11 -1.20
N ASP A 154 10.55 2.34 -0.77
CA ASP A 154 9.97 2.60 0.55
C ASP A 154 8.50 2.19 0.64
N ILE A 155 7.73 2.29 -0.45
CA ILE A 155 6.39 1.73 -0.58
C ILE A 155 6.46 0.21 -0.38
N CYS A 156 7.28 -0.51 -1.13
CA CYS A 156 7.42 -1.96 -1.03
C CYS A 156 7.81 -2.41 0.39
N LYS A 157 8.78 -1.73 1.01
CA LYS A 157 9.18 -2.00 2.41
C LYS A 157 8.00 -1.83 3.38
N THR A 158 7.19 -0.77 3.20
CA THR A 158 6.06 -0.51 4.07
C THR A 158 4.95 -1.53 3.89
N VAL A 159 4.74 -2.02 2.67
CA VAL A 159 3.85 -3.15 2.40
C VAL A 159 4.35 -4.38 3.15
N ASP A 160 5.63 -4.73 3.04
CA ASP A 160 6.19 -5.88 3.76
C ASP A 160 6.10 -5.73 5.29
N MET A 161 6.23 -4.51 5.83
CA MET A 161 6.07 -4.25 7.26
C MET A 161 4.70 -4.67 7.79
N ILE A 162 3.60 -4.29 7.10
CA ILE A 162 2.25 -4.61 7.57
C ILE A 162 1.90 -6.09 7.43
N HIS A 163 2.58 -6.80 6.53
CA HIS A 163 2.47 -8.25 6.36
C HIS A 163 3.41 -9.05 7.26
N GLY A 164 4.18 -8.37 8.14
CA GLY A 164 5.12 -9.03 9.04
C GLY A 164 6.28 -9.76 8.34
N ASN A 165 6.66 -9.29 7.17
CA ASN A 165 7.65 -9.92 6.30
C ASN A 165 8.80 -8.97 5.92
N ALA A 166 9.23 -8.09 6.85
CA ALA A 166 10.31 -7.16 6.59
C ALA A 166 11.48 -7.36 7.56
N GLU A 167 12.70 -7.25 7.04
CA GLU A 167 13.92 -7.09 7.81
C GLU A 167 14.64 -5.86 7.29
N ILE A 168 14.60 -4.78 8.07
CA ILE A 168 15.11 -3.46 7.68
C ILE A 168 16.26 -3.09 8.59
N GLU A 169 17.40 -2.75 7.97
CA GLU A 169 18.56 -2.28 8.71
C GLU A 169 18.23 -1.03 9.53
N LYS A 170 18.63 -1.03 10.80
CA LYS A 170 18.43 0.14 11.67
C LYS A 170 19.35 1.26 11.26
N GLN A 171 18.77 2.39 10.92
CA GLN A 171 19.50 3.62 10.61
C GLN A 171 18.98 4.77 11.48
N PRO A 172 19.84 5.71 11.87
CA PRO A 172 19.40 6.90 12.59
C PRO A 172 18.29 7.64 11.84
N GLY A 173 17.22 7.98 12.53
CA GLY A 173 16.10 8.71 11.94
C GLY A 173 15.09 7.86 11.16
N ASN A 174 15.36 6.56 10.95
CA ASN A 174 14.48 5.67 10.19
C ASN A 174 13.99 4.49 11.04
N ALA A 175 12.76 4.07 10.81
CA ALA A 175 12.23 2.86 11.40
C ALA A 175 12.94 1.63 10.81
N GLY A 176 13.36 0.72 11.69
CA GLY A 176 14.05 -0.50 11.27
C GLY A 176 14.02 -1.59 12.32
N GLY A 177 14.24 -2.80 11.88
CA GLY A 177 14.20 -4.01 12.71
C GLY A 177 13.62 -5.19 11.96
N VAL A 178 13.20 -6.21 12.69
CA VAL A 178 12.55 -7.40 12.14
C VAL A 178 11.06 -7.32 12.44
N TYR A 179 10.26 -7.29 11.38
CA TYR A 179 8.80 -7.20 11.42
C TYR A 179 8.22 -8.60 11.25
N LYS A 180 7.41 -9.05 12.21
CA LYS A 180 6.80 -10.38 12.21
C LYS A 180 5.30 -10.35 12.49
N ALA A 181 4.79 -9.27 13.05
CA ALA A 181 3.36 -9.10 13.28
C ALA A 181 2.66 -8.79 11.96
N ASP A 182 1.74 -9.67 11.56
CA ASP A 182 0.89 -9.45 10.39
C ASP A 182 -0.38 -8.69 10.82
N VAL A 183 -0.43 -7.42 10.43
CA VAL A 183 -1.57 -6.53 10.68
C VAL A 183 -2.38 -6.23 9.41
N SER A 184 -2.09 -6.91 8.31
CA SER A 184 -2.72 -6.71 7.02
C SER A 184 -4.24 -6.83 7.08
N GLN A 185 -4.75 -7.79 7.86
CA GLN A 185 -6.17 -8.01 8.07
C GLN A 185 -6.91 -6.85 8.76
N TRP A 186 -6.19 -5.91 9.37
CA TRP A 186 -6.76 -4.71 10.01
C TRP A 186 -6.33 -3.43 9.29
N THR A 187 -5.48 -3.52 8.29
CA THR A 187 -5.07 -2.36 7.49
C THR A 187 -6.10 -2.12 6.40
N VAL A 188 -6.85 -1.02 6.53
CA VAL A 188 -8.01 -0.72 5.68
C VAL A 188 -7.71 0.22 4.53
N GLY A 189 -6.52 0.80 4.46
CA GLY A 189 -6.12 1.67 3.36
C GLY A 189 -4.69 2.16 3.45
N TRP A 190 -4.16 2.53 2.30
CA TRP A 190 -2.92 3.27 2.15
C TRP A 190 -3.21 4.76 2.07
N ILE A 191 -2.36 5.58 2.69
CA ILE A 191 -2.37 7.04 2.50
C ILE A 191 -1.03 7.41 1.89
N LEU A 192 -1.04 7.66 0.58
CA LEU A 192 0.14 7.91 -0.22
C LEU A 192 0.52 9.38 -0.15
N GLY A 193 1.78 9.63 0.18
CA GLY A 193 2.41 10.93 0.08
C GLY A 193 2.53 11.69 1.39
N VAL A 194 2.82 12.94 1.23
CA VAL A 194 3.13 13.93 2.28
C VAL A 194 2.30 15.19 2.06
N GLU A 195 2.56 16.24 2.81
CA GLU A 195 2.15 17.60 2.50
C GLU A 195 3.05 18.12 1.38
N TRP A 196 2.63 17.89 0.12
CA TRP A 196 3.45 18.18 -1.05
C TRP A 196 3.81 19.66 -1.14
N SER A 197 5.09 19.98 -1.28
CA SER A 197 5.56 21.32 -1.54
C SER A 197 5.01 21.84 -2.87
N ALA A 198 4.48 23.07 -2.90
CA ALA A 198 4.02 23.70 -4.14
C ALA A 198 5.14 23.81 -5.18
N ASP A 199 6.38 24.11 -4.77
CA ASP A 199 7.55 24.14 -5.67
C ASP A 199 7.81 22.78 -6.32
N PHE A 200 7.63 21.69 -5.59
CA PHE A 200 7.83 20.33 -6.11
C PHE A 200 6.74 19.94 -7.12
N VAL A 201 5.48 20.25 -6.81
CA VAL A 201 4.34 20.00 -7.70
C VAL A 201 4.49 20.83 -8.97
N GLN A 202 4.69 22.14 -8.85
CA GLN A 202 4.81 23.05 -9.97
C GLN A 202 6.05 22.76 -10.81
N GLY A 203 7.19 22.51 -10.15
CA GLY A 203 8.44 22.16 -10.85
C GLY A 203 8.30 20.89 -11.68
N THR A 204 7.63 19.86 -11.14
CA THR A 204 7.31 18.64 -11.89
C THR A 204 6.39 18.93 -13.08
N ASN A 205 5.33 19.71 -12.87
CA ASN A 205 4.37 20.05 -13.91
C ASN A 205 5.01 20.85 -15.06
N ASP A 206 5.87 21.79 -14.73
CA ASP A 206 6.56 22.63 -15.73
C ASP A 206 7.62 21.86 -16.51
N ALA A 207 8.37 20.97 -15.82
CA ALA A 207 9.45 20.21 -16.45
C ALA A 207 8.92 19.11 -17.40
N HIS A 208 7.72 18.59 -17.14
CA HIS A 208 7.18 17.41 -17.83
C HIS A 208 5.80 17.65 -18.46
N ALA A 209 5.54 18.85 -18.98
CA ALA A 209 4.24 19.29 -19.48
C ALA A 209 3.58 18.34 -20.53
N ASP A 210 4.36 17.49 -21.17
CA ASP A 210 3.89 16.50 -22.14
C ASP A 210 3.39 15.19 -21.49
N GLN A 211 3.67 14.94 -20.22
CA GLN A 211 3.17 13.77 -19.49
C GLN A 211 1.74 14.00 -19.03
N LYS A 212 0.77 13.48 -19.76
CA LYS A 212 -0.67 13.69 -19.53
C LYS A 212 -1.45 12.44 -19.18
N SER A 213 -0.80 11.29 -19.11
CA SER A 213 -1.48 10.05 -18.82
C SER A 213 -0.54 9.00 -18.23
N PHE A 214 -1.10 8.15 -17.40
CA PHE A 214 -0.50 6.92 -16.89
C PHE A 214 -1.43 5.75 -17.21
N ALA A 215 -0.87 4.58 -17.53
CA ALA A 215 -1.63 3.36 -17.77
C ALA A 215 -0.88 2.19 -17.13
N GLY A 216 -1.28 1.81 -15.92
CA GLY A 216 -0.86 0.62 -15.21
C GLY A 216 -1.91 -0.50 -15.32
N ASP A 217 -1.69 -1.58 -14.60
CA ASP A 217 -2.62 -2.71 -14.52
C ASP A 217 -3.81 -2.40 -13.59
N TYR A 218 -3.59 -1.57 -12.57
CA TYR A 218 -4.59 -1.22 -11.55
C TYR A 218 -5.00 0.25 -11.57
N VAL A 219 -4.09 1.14 -11.98
CA VAL A 219 -4.32 2.58 -11.97
C VAL A 219 -4.11 3.16 -13.36
N GLN A 220 -4.99 4.08 -13.74
CA GLN A 220 -4.85 4.84 -14.98
C GLN A 220 -5.29 6.28 -14.79
N THR A 221 -4.69 7.19 -15.56
CA THR A 221 -5.08 8.60 -15.62
C THR A 221 -5.34 9.01 -17.06
N VAL A 222 -6.17 10.04 -17.25
CA VAL A 222 -6.44 10.68 -18.56
C VAL A 222 -6.49 12.18 -18.34
N ASP A 223 -5.79 12.95 -19.17
CA ASP A 223 -5.68 14.40 -19.09
C ASP A 223 -5.21 14.90 -17.71
N ALA A 224 -4.32 14.14 -17.11
CA ALA A 224 -3.72 14.45 -15.81
C ALA A 224 -2.57 15.45 -15.93
N SER A 225 -2.25 16.13 -14.85
CA SER A 225 -0.98 16.83 -14.71
C SER A 225 0.19 15.84 -14.59
N PRO A 226 1.42 16.24 -14.91
CA PRO A 226 2.59 15.39 -14.68
C PRO A 226 2.74 14.90 -13.24
N PHE A 227 2.39 15.73 -12.27
CA PHE A 227 2.43 15.33 -10.87
C PHE A 227 1.36 14.28 -10.52
N GLU A 228 0.16 14.38 -11.09
CA GLU A 228 -0.86 13.33 -10.95
C GLU A 228 -0.42 12.01 -11.63
N VAL A 229 0.34 12.08 -12.72
CA VAL A 229 0.96 10.92 -13.35
C VAL A 229 1.97 10.25 -12.40
N PHE A 230 2.79 11.05 -11.70
CA PHE A 230 3.70 10.54 -10.68
C PHE A 230 2.96 9.85 -9.53
N LEU A 231 1.90 10.47 -8.99
CA LEU A 231 1.07 9.89 -7.93
C LEU A 231 0.39 8.59 -8.38
N ALA A 232 -0.09 8.54 -9.63
CA ALA A 232 -0.68 7.34 -10.21
C ALA A 232 0.33 6.19 -10.29
N GLY A 233 1.58 6.49 -10.69
CA GLY A 233 2.66 5.51 -10.71
C GLY A 233 2.99 4.96 -9.32
N ALA A 234 3.01 5.81 -8.31
CA ALA A 234 3.24 5.40 -6.92
C ALA A 234 2.07 4.56 -6.36
N ALA A 235 0.83 4.90 -6.71
CA ALA A 235 -0.34 4.11 -6.35
C ALA A 235 -0.34 2.74 -7.04
N GLU A 236 0.03 2.70 -8.31
CA GLU A 236 0.23 1.44 -9.06
C GLU A 236 1.27 0.56 -8.41
N GLU A 237 2.43 1.12 -8.01
CA GLU A 237 3.48 0.36 -7.33
C GLU A 237 2.97 -0.27 -6.03
N ALA A 238 2.25 0.49 -5.21
CA ALA A 238 1.70 -0.01 -3.95
C ALA A 238 0.73 -1.18 -4.18
N ILE A 239 -0.18 -1.05 -5.14
CA ILE A 239 -1.19 -2.07 -5.43
C ILE A 239 -0.56 -3.29 -6.09
N SER A 240 0.25 -3.10 -7.14
CA SER A 240 0.83 -4.20 -7.90
C SER A 240 1.83 -5.00 -7.07
N TYR A 241 2.62 -4.33 -6.22
CA TYR A 241 3.52 -5.03 -5.29
C TYR A 241 2.74 -5.88 -4.28
N GLU A 242 1.74 -5.29 -3.60
CA GLU A 242 0.93 -6.03 -2.62
C GLU A 242 0.17 -7.19 -3.28
N MET A 243 -0.40 -6.98 -4.47
CA MET A 243 -1.05 -8.05 -5.23
C MET A 243 -0.09 -9.16 -5.61
N SER A 244 1.12 -8.82 -6.08
CA SER A 244 2.10 -9.82 -6.52
C SER A 244 2.69 -10.64 -5.38
N GLN A 245 2.90 -10.03 -4.20
CA GLN A 245 3.54 -10.68 -3.06
C GLN A 245 2.54 -11.34 -2.11
N TYR A 246 1.37 -10.74 -1.92
CA TYR A 246 0.42 -11.11 -0.87
C TYR A 246 -0.99 -11.36 -1.37
N GLN A 247 -1.25 -11.15 -2.67
CA GLN A 247 -2.58 -11.30 -3.28
C GLN A 247 -3.68 -10.49 -2.57
N GLN A 248 -3.30 -9.38 -1.96
CA GLN A 248 -4.18 -8.47 -1.27
C GLN A 248 -4.22 -7.11 -1.97
N GLN A 249 -5.35 -6.44 -1.81
CA GLN A 249 -5.57 -5.08 -2.29
C GLN A 249 -6.39 -4.29 -1.27
N ARG A 250 -6.14 -2.99 -1.20
CA ARG A 250 -6.90 -2.07 -0.33
C ARG A 250 -7.01 -0.68 -0.96
N PRO A 251 -7.96 0.15 -0.51
CA PRO A 251 -8.08 1.52 -0.97
C PRO A 251 -6.78 2.32 -0.80
N VAL A 252 -6.50 3.16 -1.78
CA VAL A 252 -5.41 4.15 -1.74
C VAL A 252 -6.02 5.54 -1.69
N ALA A 253 -5.64 6.32 -0.70
CA ALA A 253 -5.93 7.75 -0.60
C ALA A 253 -4.64 8.55 -0.84
N LEU A 254 -4.77 9.73 -1.40
CA LEU A 254 -3.66 10.66 -1.59
C LEU A 254 -3.63 11.65 -0.43
N SER A 255 -2.46 11.85 0.17
CA SER A 255 -2.22 12.98 1.08
C SER A 255 -1.97 14.23 0.26
N ASN A 256 -2.38 15.37 0.78
CA ASN A 256 -2.22 16.64 0.09
C ASN A 256 -2.01 17.78 1.07
N TRP A 257 -1.38 18.85 0.60
CA TRP A 257 -1.36 20.15 1.26
C TRP A 257 -2.46 21.03 0.67
N CYS A 258 -3.00 21.96 1.42
CA CYS A 258 -4.12 22.79 0.93
C CYS A 258 -3.76 23.65 -0.29
N THR A 259 -2.48 23.96 -0.50
CA THR A 259 -2.01 24.70 -1.68
C THR A 259 -1.82 23.87 -2.93
N THR A 260 -1.90 22.55 -2.81
CA THR A 260 -1.70 21.58 -3.91
C THR A 260 -2.93 20.71 -4.14
N ASP A 261 -4.09 21.10 -3.60
CA ASP A 261 -5.34 20.41 -3.85
C ASP A 261 -5.93 20.83 -5.23
N PRO A 262 -6.91 20.08 -5.78
CA PRO A 262 -7.48 20.39 -7.10
C PRO A 262 -8.49 21.53 -7.06
N LEU A 263 -8.57 22.32 -6.00
CA LEU A 263 -9.51 23.43 -5.85
C LEU A 263 -8.81 24.75 -6.13
N THR A 264 -9.54 25.72 -6.67
CA THR A 264 -9.03 27.07 -6.85
C THR A 264 -9.24 27.90 -5.58
N HIS A 265 -8.19 28.55 -5.12
CA HIS A 265 -8.16 29.36 -3.90
C HIS A 265 -8.02 30.86 -4.23
N PRO A 266 -9.07 31.55 -4.74
CA PRO A 266 -8.97 32.89 -5.32
C PRO A 266 -8.62 33.98 -4.31
N ASN A 267 -8.67 33.65 -3.02
CA ASN A 267 -8.34 34.59 -1.93
C ASN A 267 -6.98 34.34 -1.30
N GLU A 268 -6.22 33.37 -1.82
CA GLU A 268 -4.89 33.08 -1.34
C GLU A 268 -3.89 34.17 -1.76
N PRO A 269 -2.95 34.55 -0.88
CA PRO A 269 -2.03 35.66 -1.14
C PRO A 269 -0.87 35.31 -2.06
N ASP A 270 -0.56 34.03 -2.26
CA ASP A 270 0.57 33.53 -3.05
C ASP A 270 0.09 32.76 -4.27
N LYS A 271 0.75 32.97 -5.40
CA LYS A 271 0.47 32.23 -6.64
C LYS A 271 0.79 30.75 -6.53
N MET A 272 1.68 30.38 -5.61
CA MET A 272 2.05 28.98 -5.36
C MET A 272 1.00 28.24 -4.53
N GLU A 273 -0.01 28.92 -4.03
CA GLU A 273 -1.10 28.33 -3.26
C GLU A 273 -2.21 27.71 -4.13
N ASP A 274 -2.08 27.79 -5.46
CA ASP A 274 -2.91 27.12 -6.47
C ASP A 274 -2.02 26.27 -7.41
N ALA A 275 -1.06 25.54 -6.88
CA ALA A 275 -0.08 24.76 -7.64
C ALA A 275 -0.66 23.47 -8.26
#